data_f4fd9a6a648b923dcd9b1db7d9c3501b
#
_entry.id   f4fd9a6a648b923dcd9b1db7d9c3501b
#
_cell.length_a   1.000
_cell.length_b   1.000
_cell.length_c   1.000
_cell.angle_alpha   90.00
_cell.angle_beta   90.00
_cell.angle_gamma   90.00
#
_symmetry.space_group_name_H-M   'P 1'
#
loop_
_entity.id
_entity.type
_entity.pdbx_description
1 polymer ?
#
loop_
_entity_poly.entity_id
_entity_poly.type
_entity_poly.pdbx_seq_one_letter_code
_entity_poly.pdbx_strand_id
1 'polypeptide(L)'
;PFRAQEIQDPGGLYYGVNAISKNLLICDRKRLISPHAFYLGVSGSGKSVAMKNTIANVALSTNDDIIIIDAEREYAPIARALGGEVIEISPNSQHHINPLDLQDGYEDGENPIAMKSELITSILEQQMGAGLLTGSQKSIIDRCTASVYQNYFHAKGALPMPLLSDWRAEVLQQPDPEAREIALAAELITEGSLNVFAHPTNVDINNRIVVLDLYEMGEQLRPTALVVALEAIQNRVME
;
A
#
# COMPACT_ATOMS: atom_id res chain seq x y z
N PRO A 1 -23.62 -19.56 0.50
CA PRO A 1 -23.78 -18.12 0.64
C PRO A 1 -25.07 -17.73 1.35
N PHE A 2 -26.08 -18.59 1.39
CA PHE A 2 -27.34 -18.32 2.11
C PHE A 2 -27.35 -19.12 3.41
N ARG A 3 -26.77 -18.53 4.45
CA ARG A 3 -26.79 -19.12 5.78
C ARG A 3 -28.08 -18.76 6.52
N ALA A 4 -28.22 -19.41 7.65
CA ALA A 4 -29.32 -19.36 8.59
C ALA A 4 -29.96 -17.97 8.72
N GLN A 5 -31.23 -17.96 9.06
CA GLN A 5 -32.04 -16.75 9.25
C GLN A 5 -31.56 -15.85 10.38
N GLU A 6 -30.61 -16.31 11.20
CA GLU A 6 -30.00 -15.61 12.31
C GLU A 6 -28.49 -15.80 12.32
N ILE A 7 -27.76 -14.71 12.52
CA ILE A 7 -26.34 -14.70 12.85
C ILE A 7 -26.19 -13.74 14.03
N GLN A 8 -25.86 -14.28 15.20
CA GLN A 8 -25.66 -13.48 16.42
C GLN A 8 -24.38 -14.00 17.13
N ASP A 9 -23.24 -13.63 16.55
CA ASP A 9 -21.95 -13.98 17.13
C ASP A 9 -21.64 -13.06 18.32
N PRO A 10 -21.23 -13.61 19.47
CA PRO A 10 -20.75 -12.80 20.60
C PRO A 10 -19.55 -11.95 20.16
N GLY A 11 -19.62 -10.64 20.41
CA GLY A 11 -18.58 -9.69 20.00
C GLY A 11 -18.58 -9.35 18.52
N GLY A 12 -19.57 -9.82 17.76
CA GLY A 12 -19.71 -9.52 16.34
C GLY A 12 -20.16 -8.08 16.07
N LEU A 13 -19.93 -7.63 14.85
CA LEU A 13 -20.37 -6.33 14.36
C LEU A 13 -21.77 -6.41 13.76
N TYR A 14 -22.52 -5.33 13.91
CA TYR A 14 -23.87 -5.21 13.32
C TYR A 14 -23.79 -4.92 11.82
N TYR A 15 -24.42 -5.77 11.01
CA TYR A 15 -24.49 -5.64 9.56
C TYR A 15 -25.86 -5.28 9.02
N GLY A 16 -26.92 -5.37 9.83
CA GLY A 16 -28.27 -5.03 9.44
C GLY A 16 -29.31 -5.97 10.04
N VAL A 17 -30.48 -6.01 9.44
CA VAL A 17 -31.58 -6.92 9.77
C VAL A 17 -31.92 -7.81 8.58
N ASN A 18 -32.26 -9.06 8.87
CA ASN A 18 -32.74 -9.99 7.85
C ASN A 18 -34.06 -9.45 7.25
N ALA A 19 -34.15 -9.40 5.92
CA ALA A 19 -35.30 -8.85 5.24
C ALA A 19 -36.62 -9.62 5.52
N ILE A 20 -36.52 -10.93 5.78
CA ILE A 20 -37.66 -11.83 5.99
C ILE A 20 -37.96 -11.98 7.49
N SER A 21 -36.99 -12.45 8.28
CA SER A 21 -37.21 -12.76 9.70
C SER A 21 -37.16 -11.51 10.60
N LYS A 22 -36.64 -10.39 10.09
CA LYS A 22 -36.39 -9.14 10.85
C LYS A 22 -35.40 -9.29 12.02
N ASN A 23 -34.70 -10.40 12.09
CA ASN A 23 -33.69 -10.64 13.10
C ASN A 23 -32.41 -9.84 12.81
N LEU A 24 -31.69 -9.47 13.86
CA LEU A 24 -30.40 -8.77 13.76
C LEU A 24 -29.35 -9.69 13.13
N LEU A 25 -28.53 -9.13 12.27
CA LEU A 25 -27.36 -9.78 11.71
C LEU A 25 -26.11 -9.19 12.40
N ILE A 26 -25.60 -9.94 13.37
CA ILE A 26 -24.39 -9.61 14.14
C ILE A 26 -23.37 -10.70 13.84
N CYS A 27 -22.29 -10.37 13.15
CA CYS A 27 -21.31 -11.33 12.68
C CYS A 27 -19.90 -10.96 13.13
N ASP A 28 -19.19 -11.91 13.70
CA ASP A 28 -17.76 -11.82 13.92
C ASP A 28 -17.02 -12.37 12.68
N ARG A 29 -16.55 -11.46 11.81
CA ARG A 29 -15.87 -11.84 10.59
C ARG A 29 -14.56 -12.60 10.83
N LYS A 30 -13.89 -12.37 11.96
CA LYS A 30 -12.64 -13.05 12.32
C LYS A 30 -12.83 -14.56 12.53
N ARG A 31 -14.07 -15.00 12.82
CA ARG A 31 -14.43 -16.42 12.95
C ARG A 31 -14.74 -17.11 11.62
N LEU A 32 -14.77 -16.35 10.52
CA LEU A 32 -14.97 -16.91 9.18
C LEU A 32 -13.64 -17.48 8.66
N ILE A 33 -13.73 -18.54 7.85
CA ILE A 33 -12.55 -19.10 7.14
C ILE A 33 -11.87 -18.03 6.25
N SER A 34 -12.67 -17.13 5.67
CA SER A 34 -12.21 -15.99 4.91
C SER A 34 -12.96 -14.73 5.38
N PRO A 35 -12.29 -13.79 6.05
CA PRO A 35 -12.93 -12.59 6.58
C PRO A 35 -13.18 -11.50 5.54
N HIS A 36 -12.83 -11.76 4.26
CA HIS A 36 -12.99 -10.79 3.18
C HIS A 36 -14.47 -10.51 2.89
N ALA A 37 -14.76 -9.27 2.47
CA ALA A 37 -16.09 -8.86 2.06
C ALA A 37 -16.04 -8.03 0.77
N PHE A 38 -17.08 -8.17 -0.05
CA PHE A 38 -17.32 -7.34 -1.22
C PHE A 38 -18.62 -6.57 -1.05
N TYR A 39 -18.56 -5.25 -1.33
CA TYR A 39 -19.72 -4.38 -1.39
C TYR A 39 -20.04 -4.10 -2.85
N LEU A 40 -21.07 -4.77 -3.35
CA LEU A 40 -21.51 -4.65 -4.74
C LEU A 40 -22.83 -3.88 -4.82
N GLY A 41 -22.94 -3.01 -5.80
CA GLY A 41 -24.14 -2.24 -6.06
C GLY A 41 -23.93 -1.20 -7.14
N VAL A 42 -25.01 -0.74 -7.75
CA VAL A 42 -24.98 0.37 -8.72
C VAL A 42 -24.64 1.70 -8.02
N SER A 43 -24.27 2.71 -8.79
CA SER A 43 -24.03 4.05 -8.24
C SER A 43 -25.29 4.54 -7.50
N GLY A 44 -25.10 5.17 -6.34
CA GLY A 44 -26.20 5.66 -5.50
C GLY A 44 -26.90 4.58 -4.64
N SER A 45 -26.51 3.30 -4.72
CA SER A 45 -27.13 2.22 -3.93
C SER A 45 -26.77 2.19 -2.44
N GLY A 46 -25.87 3.08 -2.00
CA GLY A 46 -25.44 3.17 -0.59
C GLY A 46 -24.21 2.32 -0.25
N LYS A 47 -23.42 1.85 -1.22
CA LYS A 47 -22.19 1.08 -0.98
C LYS A 47 -21.24 1.79 -0.01
N SER A 48 -20.88 3.04 -0.32
CA SER A 48 -19.96 3.83 0.51
C SER A 48 -20.52 4.07 1.91
N VAL A 49 -21.85 4.24 2.05
CA VAL A 49 -22.51 4.38 3.36
C VAL A 49 -22.38 3.07 4.16
N ALA A 50 -22.61 1.92 3.53
CA ALA A 50 -22.46 0.62 4.20
C ALA A 50 -21.01 0.37 4.63
N MET A 51 -20.02 0.72 3.80
CA MET A 51 -18.60 0.62 4.14
C MET A 51 -18.25 1.57 5.29
N LYS A 52 -18.67 2.83 5.25
CA LYS A 52 -18.45 3.82 6.33
C LYS A 52 -19.06 3.36 7.65
N ASN A 53 -20.26 2.77 7.62
CA ASN A 53 -20.86 2.17 8.82
C ASN A 53 -20.03 1.00 9.36
N THR A 54 -19.50 0.15 8.49
CA THR A 54 -18.62 -0.94 8.92
C THR A 54 -17.34 -0.39 9.56
N ILE A 55 -16.70 0.61 8.94
CA ILE A 55 -15.51 1.28 9.46
C ILE A 55 -15.80 1.89 10.84
N ALA A 56 -16.91 2.63 10.98
CA ALA A 56 -17.31 3.22 12.25
C ALA A 56 -17.55 2.15 13.33
N ASN A 57 -18.24 1.07 12.99
CA ASN A 57 -18.49 -0.03 13.92
C ASN A 57 -17.18 -0.71 14.37
N VAL A 58 -16.24 -0.98 13.46
CA VAL A 58 -14.91 -1.51 13.79
C VAL A 58 -14.16 -0.53 14.70
N ALA A 59 -14.12 0.74 14.33
CA ALA A 59 -13.40 1.78 15.07
C ALA A 59 -13.91 1.94 16.52
N LEU A 60 -15.22 1.84 16.71
CA LEU A 60 -15.88 2.06 18.01
C LEU A 60 -16.00 0.81 18.88
N SER A 61 -15.98 -0.37 18.27
CA SER A 61 -16.27 -1.63 18.98
C SER A 61 -15.06 -2.55 19.16
N THR A 62 -13.96 -2.28 18.46
CA THR A 62 -12.73 -3.08 18.49
C THR A 62 -11.50 -2.21 18.66
N ASN A 63 -10.36 -2.83 18.90
CA ASN A 63 -9.04 -2.18 18.87
C ASN A 63 -8.28 -2.47 17.55
N ASP A 64 -8.97 -2.96 16.55
CA ASP A 64 -8.36 -3.30 15.26
C ASP A 64 -7.88 -2.05 14.52
N ASP A 65 -6.78 -2.19 13.83
CA ASP A 65 -6.29 -1.18 12.91
C ASP A 65 -7.15 -1.12 11.65
N ILE A 66 -7.30 0.07 11.13
CA ILE A 66 -8.11 0.35 9.94
C ILE A 66 -7.25 1.10 8.94
N ILE A 67 -6.90 0.43 7.85
CA ILE A 67 -6.15 1.05 6.75
C ILE A 67 -7.06 1.09 5.51
N ILE A 68 -7.19 2.27 4.93
CA ILE A 68 -8.07 2.52 3.80
C ILE A 68 -7.23 3.06 2.63
N ILE A 69 -7.30 2.40 1.49
CA ILE A 69 -6.82 2.96 0.22
C ILE A 69 -8.00 3.61 -0.47
N ASP A 70 -7.96 4.93 -0.59
CA ASP A 70 -9.07 5.76 -1.07
C ASP A 70 -8.73 6.41 -2.42
N ALA A 71 -9.27 5.84 -3.49
CA ALA A 71 -9.09 6.36 -4.84
C ALA A 71 -10.12 7.46 -5.21
N GLU A 72 -11.19 7.61 -4.42
CA GLU A 72 -12.31 8.50 -4.72
C GLU A 72 -12.46 9.64 -3.70
N ARG A 73 -11.57 9.72 -2.71
CA ARG A 73 -11.56 10.73 -1.62
C ARG A 73 -12.87 10.76 -0.82
N GLU A 74 -13.44 9.57 -0.57
CA GLU A 74 -14.71 9.46 0.17
C GLU A 74 -14.55 9.26 1.68
N TYR A 75 -13.40 8.75 2.14
CA TYR A 75 -13.22 8.26 3.52
C TYR A 75 -12.49 9.24 4.43
N ALA A 76 -11.83 10.26 3.91
CA ALA A 76 -11.11 11.26 4.70
C ALA A 76 -11.97 11.92 5.81
N PRO A 77 -13.25 12.31 5.59
CA PRO A 77 -14.05 12.90 6.65
C PRO A 77 -14.33 11.99 7.84
N ILE A 78 -14.61 10.69 7.58
CA ILE A 78 -14.90 9.75 8.65
C ILE A 78 -13.62 9.38 9.42
N ALA A 79 -12.48 9.23 8.73
CA ALA A 79 -11.21 8.97 9.37
C ALA A 79 -10.83 10.09 10.35
N ARG A 80 -10.89 11.35 9.90
CA ARG A 80 -10.62 12.52 10.74
C ARG A 80 -11.57 12.60 11.94
N ALA A 81 -12.86 12.30 11.75
CA ALA A 81 -13.86 12.29 12.84
C ALA A 81 -13.56 11.21 13.90
N LEU A 82 -12.88 10.12 13.51
CA LEU A 82 -12.49 9.03 14.40
C LEU A 82 -11.05 9.17 14.94
N GLY A 83 -10.39 10.32 14.70
CA GLY A 83 -9.01 10.58 15.14
C GLY A 83 -7.92 9.93 14.28
N GLY A 84 -8.27 9.54 13.06
CA GLY A 84 -7.36 8.92 12.12
C GLY A 84 -6.53 9.93 11.31
N GLU A 85 -5.48 9.43 10.68
CA GLU A 85 -4.56 10.14 9.79
C GLU A 85 -5.02 10.02 8.33
N VAL A 86 -4.86 11.10 7.56
CA VAL A 86 -5.12 11.11 6.11
C VAL A 86 -3.85 11.52 5.40
N ILE A 87 -3.27 10.58 4.70
CA ILE A 87 -2.03 10.74 3.94
C ILE A 87 -2.40 10.94 2.47
N GLU A 88 -2.24 12.14 1.97
CA GLU A 88 -2.48 12.46 0.57
C GLU A 88 -1.25 12.10 -0.25
N ILE A 89 -1.38 11.18 -1.19
CA ILE A 89 -0.33 10.79 -2.13
C ILE A 89 -0.68 11.40 -3.48
N SER A 90 0.09 12.42 -3.88
CA SER A 90 -0.08 13.10 -5.16
C SER A 90 1.25 13.70 -5.63
N PRO A 91 1.40 14.08 -6.91
CA PRO A 91 2.63 14.70 -7.41
C PRO A 91 3.03 15.97 -6.67
N ASN A 92 2.08 16.69 -6.09
CA ASN A 92 2.30 17.94 -5.38
C ASN A 92 2.20 17.80 -3.84
N SER A 93 2.06 16.58 -3.34
CA SER A 93 1.93 16.33 -1.91
C SER A 93 3.21 16.65 -1.15
N GLN A 94 3.04 17.08 0.10
CA GLN A 94 4.14 17.15 1.08
C GLN A 94 4.31 15.82 1.83
N HIS A 95 3.42 14.86 1.62
CA HIS A 95 3.51 13.53 2.20
C HIS A 95 4.31 12.62 1.28
N HIS A 96 5.31 11.96 1.86
CA HIS A 96 6.22 11.07 1.15
C HIS A 96 6.27 9.72 1.83
N ILE A 97 6.30 8.68 1.01
CA ILE A 97 6.54 7.30 1.43
C ILE A 97 7.68 6.76 0.57
N ASN A 98 8.79 6.40 1.21
CA ASN A 98 9.90 5.75 0.54
C ASN A 98 9.59 4.26 0.35
N PRO A 99 9.43 3.76 -0.87
CA PRO A 99 9.15 2.34 -1.09
C PRO A 99 10.33 1.43 -0.70
N LEU A 100 11.52 2.00 -0.54
CA LEU A 100 12.71 1.26 -0.15
C LEU A 100 12.94 1.22 1.37
N ASP A 101 12.03 1.74 2.19
CA ASP A 101 12.15 1.59 3.63
C ASP A 101 12.11 0.11 4.02
N LEU A 102 13.02 -0.28 4.92
CA LEU A 102 13.06 -1.59 5.56
C LEU A 102 12.48 -1.50 6.96
N GLN A 103 11.82 -2.56 7.37
CA GLN A 103 11.36 -2.75 8.74
C GLN A 103 12.32 -3.66 9.51
N ASP A 104 12.28 -3.60 10.83
CA ASP A 104 13.12 -4.42 11.71
C ASP A 104 12.57 -5.85 11.93
N GLY A 105 11.38 -6.16 11.42
CA GLY A 105 10.58 -7.34 11.77
C GLY A 105 10.58 -8.50 10.78
N TYR A 106 11.55 -8.57 9.85
CA TYR A 106 11.59 -9.70 8.91
C TYR A 106 11.84 -11.03 9.63
N GLU A 107 11.00 -12.05 9.33
CA GLU A 107 11.15 -13.39 9.90
C GLU A 107 12.42 -14.10 9.41
N ASP A 108 12.91 -15.05 10.22
CA ASP A 108 14.06 -15.91 9.87
C ASP A 108 13.77 -16.69 8.55
N GLY A 109 14.47 -16.32 7.49
CA GLY A 109 14.34 -16.94 6.15
C GLY A 109 13.76 -16.02 5.08
N GLU A 110 13.22 -14.88 5.41
CA GLU A 110 12.84 -13.85 4.45
C GLU A 110 14.07 -13.07 3.97
N ASN A 111 14.08 -12.75 2.69
CA ASN A 111 15.12 -11.90 2.09
C ASN A 111 14.51 -10.54 1.73
N PRO A 112 14.64 -9.53 2.61
CA PRO A 112 14.05 -8.22 2.39
C PRO A 112 14.58 -7.55 1.11
N ILE A 113 15.82 -7.80 0.73
CA ILE A 113 16.41 -7.25 -0.50
C ILE A 113 15.72 -7.84 -1.73
N ALA A 114 15.44 -9.15 -1.73
CA ALA A 114 14.70 -9.78 -2.83
C ALA A 114 13.27 -9.24 -2.95
N MET A 115 12.59 -9.01 -1.83
CA MET A 115 11.26 -8.39 -1.81
C MET A 115 11.30 -6.97 -2.39
N LYS A 116 12.31 -6.17 -2.04
CA LYS A 116 12.49 -4.82 -2.59
C LYS A 116 12.87 -4.84 -4.08
N SER A 117 13.61 -5.85 -4.53
CA SER A 117 13.88 -6.06 -5.96
C SER A 117 12.60 -6.36 -6.74
N GLU A 118 11.72 -7.20 -6.17
CA GLU A 118 10.41 -7.49 -6.76
C GLU A 118 9.49 -6.26 -6.77
N LEU A 119 9.50 -5.47 -5.70
CA LEU A 119 8.78 -4.21 -5.62
C LEU A 119 9.22 -3.24 -6.72
N ILE A 120 10.53 -3.00 -6.87
CA ILE A 120 11.06 -2.11 -7.93
C ILE A 120 10.67 -2.66 -9.31
N THR A 121 10.77 -3.98 -9.51
CA THR A 121 10.31 -4.64 -10.73
C THR A 121 8.84 -4.33 -11.00
N SER A 122 7.98 -4.46 -10.00
CA SER A 122 6.56 -4.16 -10.11
C SER A 122 6.27 -2.69 -10.43
N ILE A 123 7.00 -1.77 -9.81
CA ILE A 123 6.91 -0.33 -10.08
C ILE A 123 7.29 -0.03 -11.54
N LEU A 124 8.39 -0.62 -12.02
CA LEU A 124 8.85 -0.40 -13.41
C LEU A 124 7.91 -1.05 -14.43
N GLU A 125 7.31 -2.19 -14.12
CA GLU A 125 6.30 -2.81 -14.98
C GLU A 125 5.04 -1.93 -15.14
N GLN A 126 4.71 -1.08 -14.14
CA GLN A 126 3.64 -0.09 -14.31
C GLN A 126 4.02 1.03 -15.30
N GLN A 127 5.31 1.35 -15.43
CA GLN A 127 5.79 2.38 -16.35
C GLN A 127 6.04 1.84 -17.77
N MET A 128 6.60 0.64 -17.87
CA MET A 128 7.01 0.04 -19.15
C MET A 128 5.94 -0.86 -19.75
N GLY A 129 5.01 -1.35 -18.97
CA GLY A 129 4.00 -2.34 -19.33
C GLY A 129 4.24 -3.69 -18.67
N ALA A 130 3.17 -4.30 -18.18
CA ALA A 130 3.23 -5.57 -17.46
C ALA A 130 3.86 -6.69 -18.30
N GLY A 131 4.87 -7.37 -17.75
CA GLY A 131 5.56 -8.49 -18.38
C GLY A 131 6.50 -8.13 -19.53
N LEU A 132 6.80 -6.84 -19.75
CA LEU A 132 7.73 -6.39 -20.80
C LEU A 132 9.19 -6.38 -20.35
N LEU A 133 9.46 -6.43 -19.05
CA LEU A 133 10.83 -6.53 -18.53
C LEU A 133 11.46 -7.88 -18.89
N THR A 134 12.61 -7.82 -19.55
CA THR A 134 13.40 -9.00 -19.91
C THR A 134 14.11 -9.59 -18.70
N GLY A 135 14.59 -10.84 -18.82
CA GLY A 135 15.41 -11.48 -17.78
C GLY A 135 16.69 -10.70 -17.46
N SER A 136 17.34 -10.11 -18.48
CA SER A 136 18.53 -9.27 -18.30
C SER A 136 18.22 -8.02 -17.48
N GLN A 137 17.12 -7.34 -17.79
CA GLN A 137 16.66 -6.17 -17.05
C GLN A 137 16.32 -6.50 -15.59
N LYS A 138 15.62 -7.62 -15.34
CA LYS A 138 15.33 -8.08 -13.96
C LYS A 138 16.60 -8.41 -13.19
N SER A 139 17.63 -8.99 -13.84
CA SER A 139 18.92 -9.25 -13.21
C SER A 139 19.69 -7.97 -12.85
N ILE A 140 19.57 -6.92 -13.66
CA ILE A 140 20.15 -5.61 -13.37
C ILE A 140 19.43 -4.96 -12.19
N ILE A 141 18.09 -5.00 -12.17
CA ILE A 141 17.29 -4.50 -11.07
C ILE A 141 17.69 -5.15 -9.75
N ASP A 142 17.76 -6.48 -9.72
CA ASP A 142 18.14 -7.25 -8.53
C ASP A 142 19.55 -6.90 -8.05
N ARG A 143 20.54 -6.90 -8.93
CA ARG A 143 21.93 -6.55 -8.62
C ARG A 143 22.07 -5.13 -8.06
N CYS A 144 21.40 -4.14 -8.66
CA CYS A 144 21.48 -2.76 -8.22
C CYS A 144 20.75 -2.58 -6.88
N THR A 145 19.62 -3.26 -6.67
CA THR A 145 18.92 -3.26 -5.39
C THR A 145 19.82 -3.82 -4.28
N ALA A 146 20.45 -4.97 -4.52
CA ALA A 146 21.40 -5.54 -3.57
C ALA A 146 22.57 -4.60 -3.27
N SER A 147 23.11 -3.90 -4.29
CA SER A 147 24.22 -2.97 -4.13
C SER A 147 23.87 -1.78 -3.19
N VAL A 148 22.73 -1.12 -3.40
CA VAL A 148 22.36 0.04 -2.56
C VAL A 148 22.14 -0.35 -1.10
N TYR A 149 21.53 -1.52 -0.84
CA TYR A 149 21.37 -2.01 0.53
C TYR A 149 22.68 -2.49 1.17
N GLN A 150 23.58 -3.11 0.41
CA GLN A 150 24.91 -3.46 0.90
C GLN A 150 25.66 -2.21 1.38
N ASN A 151 25.62 -1.13 0.61
CA ASN A 151 26.23 0.15 0.99
C ASN A 151 25.60 0.68 2.30
N TYR A 152 24.28 0.64 2.42
CA TYR A 152 23.55 1.03 3.62
C TYR A 152 23.98 0.20 4.86
N PHE A 153 24.00 -1.13 4.74
CA PHE A 153 24.37 -2.01 5.84
C PHE A 153 25.85 -1.89 6.22
N HIS A 154 26.75 -1.74 5.24
CA HIS A 154 28.17 -1.53 5.52
C HIS A 154 28.42 -0.22 6.27
N ALA A 155 27.62 0.80 6.03
CA ALA A 155 27.72 2.07 6.71
C ALA A 155 27.24 2.03 8.18
N LYS A 156 26.63 0.94 8.64
CA LYS A 156 26.18 0.73 10.04
C LYS A 156 25.39 1.91 10.62
N GLY A 157 24.45 2.44 9.84
CA GLY A 157 23.61 3.57 10.24
C GLY A 157 24.24 4.96 10.02
N ALA A 158 25.42 5.06 9.41
CA ALA A 158 25.99 6.35 9.01
C ALA A 158 25.37 6.93 7.74
N LEU A 159 24.71 6.11 6.94
CA LEU A 159 23.95 6.52 5.77
C LEU A 159 22.45 6.45 6.06
N PRO A 160 21.64 7.35 5.48
CA PRO A 160 20.18 7.21 5.51
C PRO A 160 19.74 5.98 4.72
N MET A 161 18.46 5.59 4.91
CA MET A 161 17.83 4.56 4.09
C MET A 161 17.91 4.95 2.61
N PRO A 162 18.25 4.01 1.70
CA PRO A 162 18.36 4.33 0.28
C PRO A 162 17.02 4.79 -0.29
N LEU A 163 17.09 5.69 -1.28
CA LEU A 163 15.96 6.20 -2.02
C LEU A 163 15.95 5.61 -3.44
N LEU A 164 14.82 5.75 -4.14
CA LEU A 164 14.72 5.37 -5.56
C LEU A 164 15.73 6.12 -6.43
N SER A 165 16.08 7.36 -6.07
CA SER A 165 17.13 8.14 -6.74
C SER A 165 18.52 7.52 -6.58
N ASP A 166 18.86 6.99 -5.39
CA ASP A 166 20.13 6.30 -5.15
C ASP A 166 20.19 5.00 -5.95
N TRP A 167 19.08 4.27 -5.98
CA TRP A 167 18.97 3.06 -6.79
C TRP A 167 19.14 3.36 -8.29
N ARG A 168 18.50 4.42 -8.82
CA ARG A 168 18.67 4.82 -10.21
C ARG A 168 20.10 5.24 -10.51
N ALA A 169 20.76 5.94 -9.61
CA ALA A 169 22.17 6.32 -9.77
C ALA A 169 23.08 5.06 -9.87
N GLU A 170 22.79 4.01 -9.11
CA GLU A 170 23.49 2.72 -9.19
C GLU A 170 23.23 2.01 -10.54
N VAL A 171 21.99 2.06 -11.05
CA VAL A 171 21.64 1.52 -12.37
C VAL A 171 22.43 2.22 -13.48
N LEU A 172 22.56 3.54 -13.42
CA LEU A 172 23.31 4.33 -14.42
C LEU A 172 24.82 4.00 -14.44
N GLN A 173 25.39 3.42 -13.39
CA GLN A 173 26.79 2.99 -13.35
C GLN A 173 27.01 1.62 -14.00
N GLN A 174 25.94 0.86 -14.29
CA GLN A 174 26.07 -0.43 -14.92
C GLN A 174 26.52 -0.31 -16.39
N PRO A 175 27.44 -1.18 -16.85
CA PRO A 175 27.94 -1.14 -18.23
C PRO A 175 26.92 -1.66 -19.27
N ASP A 176 25.88 -2.33 -18.80
CA ASP A 176 24.91 -3.03 -19.63
C ASP A 176 24.03 -2.01 -20.40
N PRO A 177 23.80 -2.16 -21.71
CA PRO A 177 22.95 -1.24 -22.49
C PRO A 177 21.53 -1.16 -21.94
N GLU A 178 20.99 -2.26 -21.44
CA GLU A 178 19.66 -2.38 -20.87
C GLU A 178 19.50 -1.53 -19.59
N ALA A 179 20.58 -1.25 -18.89
CA ALA A 179 20.57 -0.41 -17.70
C ALA A 179 20.11 1.03 -18.01
N ARG A 180 20.44 1.54 -19.19
CA ARG A 180 19.99 2.87 -19.63
C ARG A 180 18.47 2.92 -19.86
N GLU A 181 17.89 1.84 -20.38
CA GLU A 181 16.45 1.74 -20.59
C GLU A 181 15.72 1.71 -19.24
N ILE A 182 16.24 0.95 -18.28
CA ILE A 182 15.70 0.87 -16.90
C ILE A 182 15.80 2.24 -16.24
N ALA A 183 16.97 2.90 -16.32
CA ALA A 183 17.18 4.21 -15.71
C ALA A 183 16.28 5.29 -16.33
N LEU A 184 16.00 5.21 -17.62
CA LEU A 184 15.08 6.10 -18.32
C LEU A 184 13.64 5.86 -17.88
N ALA A 185 13.22 4.59 -17.75
CA ALA A 185 11.90 4.25 -17.25
C ALA A 185 11.68 4.71 -15.79
N ALA A 186 12.73 4.68 -14.98
CA ALA A 186 12.70 5.14 -13.58
C ALA A 186 12.75 6.68 -13.46
N GLU A 187 13.13 7.43 -14.49
CA GLU A 187 13.35 8.87 -14.41
C GLU A 187 12.10 9.62 -13.94
N LEU A 188 10.94 9.23 -14.42
CA LEU A 188 9.67 9.87 -14.09
C LEU A 188 9.38 9.83 -12.57
N ILE A 189 9.72 8.72 -11.91
CA ILE A 189 9.44 8.47 -10.49
C ILE A 189 10.60 8.86 -9.56
N THR A 190 11.76 9.20 -10.10
CA THR A 190 12.94 9.57 -9.33
C THR A 190 13.28 11.06 -9.40
N GLU A 191 13.27 11.64 -10.59
CA GLU A 191 13.67 13.04 -10.85
C GLU A 191 12.55 13.82 -11.56
N GLY A 192 11.60 13.11 -12.16
CA GLY A 192 10.50 13.68 -12.91
C GLY A 192 9.34 14.16 -12.02
N SER A 193 8.19 14.36 -12.64
CA SER A 193 6.99 14.92 -11.98
C SER A 193 6.35 13.98 -10.95
N LEU A 194 6.83 12.74 -10.82
CA LEU A 194 6.36 11.75 -9.86
C LEU A 194 7.38 11.40 -8.79
N ASN A 195 8.33 12.28 -8.53
CA ASN A 195 9.38 12.06 -7.54
C ASN A 195 8.86 12.01 -6.08
N VAL A 196 7.55 12.08 -5.87
CA VAL A 196 6.91 11.95 -4.55
C VAL A 196 7.36 10.68 -3.80
N PHE A 197 7.76 9.64 -4.53
CA PHE A 197 8.28 8.38 -3.99
C PHE A 197 9.82 8.34 -3.85
N ALA A 198 10.52 9.39 -4.24
CA ALA A 198 11.97 9.50 -4.16
C ALA A 198 12.45 10.36 -2.98
N HIS A 199 11.63 10.50 -1.97
CA HIS A 199 11.93 11.24 -0.74
C HIS A 199 11.86 10.31 0.48
N PRO A 200 12.56 10.64 1.57
CA PRO A 200 12.40 9.90 2.83
C PRO A 200 10.94 9.93 3.31
N THR A 201 10.49 8.84 3.90
CA THR A 201 9.16 8.80 4.52
C THR A 201 9.05 9.86 5.62
N ASN A 202 8.00 10.65 5.55
CA ASN A 202 7.72 11.74 6.50
C ASN A 202 6.30 11.69 7.08
N VAL A 203 5.59 10.59 6.88
CA VAL A 203 4.23 10.36 7.36
C VAL A 203 4.22 9.27 8.42
N ASP A 204 3.31 9.39 9.38
CA ASP A 204 3.10 8.35 10.38
C ASP A 204 1.98 7.41 9.92
N ILE A 205 2.37 6.23 9.45
CA ILE A 205 1.42 5.19 9.08
C ILE A 205 1.01 4.30 10.25
N ASN A 206 1.54 4.55 11.48
CA ASN A 206 1.26 3.75 12.66
C ASN A 206 0.00 4.20 13.43
N ASN A 207 -0.67 5.27 12.96
CA ASN A 207 -1.97 5.64 13.52
C ASN A 207 -2.97 4.48 13.31
N ARG A 208 -3.79 4.21 14.32
CA ARG A 208 -4.79 3.13 14.29
C ARG A 208 -5.74 3.21 13.08
N ILE A 209 -6.02 4.41 12.60
CA ILE A 209 -6.88 4.64 11.43
C ILE A 209 -6.11 5.48 10.43
N VAL A 210 -5.78 4.90 9.29
CA VAL A 210 -5.01 5.55 8.22
C VAL A 210 -5.79 5.50 6.92
N VAL A 211 -5.87 6.63 6.24
CA VAL A 211 -6.38 6.72 4.87
C VAL A 211 -5.24 7.14 3.96
N LEU A 212 -4.93 6.32 2.97
CA LEU A 212 -4.04 6.64 1.87
C LEU A 212 -4.90 7.18 0.71
N ASP A 213 -4.95 8.50 0.57
CA ASP A 213 -5.73 9.20 -0.45
C ASP A 213 -4.93 9.27 -1.76
N LEU A 214 -5.38 8.54 -2.77
CA LEU A 214 -4.76 8.46 -4.10
C LEU A 214 -5.54 9.25 -5.17
N TYR A 215 -6.51 10.05 -4.78
CA TYR A 215 -7.44 10.70 -5.72
C TYR A 215 -6.72 11.58 -6.77
N GLU A 216 -5.72 12.35 -6.34
CA GLU A 216 -4.99 13.29 -7.21
C GLU A 216 -3.85 12.65 -8.01
N MET A 217 -3.61 11.34 -7.87
CA MET A 217 -2.59 10.65 -8.67
C MET A 217 -2.94 10.52 -10.15
N GLY A 218 -4.20 10.69 -10.52
CA GLY A 218 -4.64 10.47 -11.89
C GLY A 218 -4.62 8.98 -12.30
N GLU A 219 -5.28 8.65 -13.42
CA GLU A 219 -5.46 7.25 -13.83
C GLU A 219 -4.16 6.54 -14.20
N GLN A 220 -3.22 7.25 -14.82
CA GLN A 220 -1.96 6.64 -15.28
C GLN A 220 -1.00 6.31 -14.14
N LEU A 221 -1.06 7.06 -13.06
CA LEU A 221 -0.08 7.01 -11.98
C LEU A 221 -0.60 6.28 -10.74
N ARG A 222 -1.92 6.15 -10.66
CA ARG A 222 -2.60 5.43 -9.57
C ARG A 222 -2.11 4.00 -9.40
N PRO A 223 -1.82 3.21 -10.46
CA PRO A 223 -1.27 1.86 -10.29
C PRO A 223 0.07 1.85 -9.55
N THR A 224 1.00 2.75 -9.87
CA THR A 224 2.28 2.88 -9.17
C THR A 224 2.09 3.29 -7.71
N ALA A 225 1.23 4.29 -7.47
CA ALA A 225 0.89 4.71 -6.11
C ALA A 225 0.26 3.59 -5.29
N LEU A 226 -0.58 2.77 -5.91
CA LEU A 226 -1.19 1.61 -5.28
C LEU A 226 -0.14 0.56 -4.86
N VAL A 227 0.85 0.29 -5.72
CA VAL A 227 1.95 -0.63 -5.39
C VAL A 227 2.74 -0.12 -4.19
N VAL A 228 3.10 1.17 -4.16
CA VAL A 228 3.81 1.78 -3.02
C VAL A 228 2.96 1.80 -1.76
N ALA A 229 1.67 2.10 -1.88
CA ALA A 229 0.73 2.07 -0.75
C ALA A 229 0.59 0.66 -0.15
N LEU A 230 0.50 -0.37 -0.99
CA LEU A 230 0.43 -1.77 -0.55
C LEU A 230 1.71 -2.19 0.14
N GLU A 231 2.87 -1.79 -0.36
CA GLU A 231 4.16 -2.04 0.30
C GLU A 231 4.24 -1.40 1.69
N ALA A 232 3.83 -0.13 1.82
CA ALA A 232 3.79 0.55 3.10
C ALA A 232 2.86 -0.14 4.12
N ILE A 233 1.71 -0.64 3.64
CA ILE A 233 0.77 -1.42 4.46
C ILE A 233 1.39 -2.76 4.86
N GLN A 234 2.03 -3.45 3.94
CA GLN A 234 2.68 -4.74 4.21
C GLN A 234 3.79 -4.59 5.24
N ASN A 235 4.64 -3.59 5.09
CA ASN A 235 5.67 -3.26 6.07
C ASN A 235 5.07 -3.07 7.46
N ARG A 236 3.99 -2.29 7.59
CA ARG A 236 3.31 -2.07 8.87
C ARG A 236 2.71 -3.34 9.48
N VAL A 237 2.16 -4.24 8.67
CA VAL A 237 1.52 -5.48 9.16
C VAL A 237 2.55 -6.48 9.68
N MET A 238 3.81 -6.38 9.23
CA MET A 238 4.92 -7.24 9.65
C MET A 238 5.62 -6.74 10.93
N GLU A 239 5.36 -5.51 11.39
CA GLU A 239 5.77 -5.00 12.71
C GLU A 239 4.97 -5.64 13.86
#